data_f9d64ce33e32d64a853780b5c8f4d3ce
#
_entry.id   f9d64ce33e32d64a853780b5c8f4d3ce
#
_cell.length_a   1.000
_cell.length_b   1.000
_cell.length_c   1.000
_cell.angle_alpha   90.00
_cell.angle_beta   90.00
_cell.angle_gamma   90.00
#
_symmetry.space_group_name_H-M   'P 1'
#
loop_
_entity.id
_entity.type
_entity.pdbx_description
1 polymer ?
#
loop_
_entity_poly.entity_id
_entity_poly.type
_entity_poly.pdbx_seq_one_letter_code
_entity_poly.pdbx_strand_id
1 'polypeptide(L)'
;MFVKSDKTLPLIPARLLCSKEILMTHRNTSTLLLRTLLTTSLLAAVATTSAWAATTLRFGHANNNGEIATDLFQEFADKVKARSQGDLVIRVFPAEQLGKENDLVLQVKSGALDISAPSLPSLSSLMPALEIASAPFLWQSWEEADTIIKGPAFQPLFDDLANKQNVLMLNKTFYWGWRNLTTGNKAVRTPQDMAGLKIRVPESPVWVEMIRAAGAAPTPIPFGEVYTALQQRTVDGQENPIPTIYSRKFYEVQGHLSLTRHMLQSNTMIINKRSFEKLTPAHQQILREEAAAVAAKNLTLQQEREVAMLEEIRLSGKTAVIDAPDRDAFAARMGPAYQRLEARWGAENLRRVQAAIKALRGQ
;
A
#
# COMPACT_ATOMS: atom_id res chain seq x y z
N MET A 1 -1.79 20.03 62.16
CA MET A 1 -3.00 20.41 62.85
C MET A 1 -4.02 19.39 62.50
N PHE A 2 -4.07 18.28 63.21
CA PHE A 2 -5.06 17.79 64.16
C PHE A 2 -6.51 18.16 63.71
N VAL A 3 -7.46 17.24 63.54
CA VAL A 3 -8.13 16.45 64.58
C VAL A 3 -8.80 15.22 64.00
N LYS A 4 -8.68 14.11 64.72
CA LYS A 4 -9.40 12.83 64.72
C LYS A 4 -10.86 13.01 65.23
N SER A 5 -11.73 12.02 64.87
CA SER A 5 -12.76 11.40 65.78
C SER A 5 -13.58 10.44 64.93
N ASP A 6 -13.57 9.16 65.01
CA ASP A 6 -13.83 8.12 66.01
C ASP A 6 -15.27 8.15 66.63
N LYS A 7 -15.99 7.04 66.41
CA LYS A 7 -16.86 6.28 67.33
C LYS A 7 -17.86 5.37 66.62
N THR A 8 -17.63 4.07 66.59
CA THR A 8 -18.15 3.00 67.51
C THR A 8 -19.58 2.51 67.28
N LEU A 9 -19.62 1.22 67.08
CA LEU A 9 -20.75 0.26 67.14
C LEU A 9 -21.53 0.31 68.47
N PRO A 10 -22.72 -0.30 68.53
CA PRO A 10 -22.81 -1.51 69.36
C PRO A 10 -23.65 -2.68 68.85
N LEU A 11 -23.43 -3.80 69.49
CA LEU A 11 -23.83 -5.16 69.35
C LEU A 11 -25.16 -5.51 70.09
N ILE A 12 -25.92 -6.56 69.50
CA ILE A 12 -26.60 -7.73 70.14
C ILE A 12 -27.94 -7.44 70.91
N PRO A 13 -28.92 -8.38 71.06
CA PRO A 13 -28.76 -9.85 71.07
C PRO A 13 -29.89 -10.71 70.40
N ALA A 14 -29.58 -11.98 70.32
CA ALA A 14 -30.47 -13.11 70.01
C ALA A 14 -31.52 -13.38 71.07
N ARG A 15 -32.67 -13.99 70.69
CA ARG A 15 -33.43 -14.90 71.50
C ARG A 15 -34.13 -15.97 70.67
N LEU A 16 -33.90 -17.20 71.10
CA LEU A 16 -34.57 -18.46 70.78
C LEU A 16 -36.06 -18.40 71.15
N LEU A 17 -36.85 -19.31 70.51
CA LEU A 17 -37.81 -20.21 71.01
C LEU A 17 -38.59 -20.87 69.86
N CYS A 18 -38.42 -22.13 69.55
CA CYS A 18 -38.97 -23.35 70.05
C CYS A 18 -40.32 -23.76 69.43
N SER A 19 -40.22 -24.85 68.66
CA SER A 19 -41.13 -25.99 68.53
C SER A 19 -42.61 -25.85 68.11
N LYS A 20 -42.99 -26.51 67.04
CA LYS A 20 -43.77 -27.80 67.02
C LYS A 20 -44.22 -28.09 65.59
N GLU A 21 -43.86 -29.29 65.18
CA GLU A 21 -44.64 -30.30 64.45
C GLU A 21 -45.89 -29.88 63.66
N ILE A 22 -45.94 -30.33 62.40
CA ILE A 22 -46.96 -31.21 61.87
C ILE A 22 -46.44 -31.91 60.59
N LEU A 23 -46.62 -33.19 60.65
CA LEU A 23 -46.35 -34.28 59.73
C LEU A 23 -47.30 -34.27 58.52
N MET A 24 -46.83 -34.87 57.40
CA MET A 24 -47.56 -35.38 56.23
C MET A 24 -47.98 -34.37 55.14
N THR A 25 -47.30 -34.44 54.02
CA THR A 25 -47.80 -35.11 52.81
C THR A 25 -46.71 -35.29 51.80
N HIS A 26 -46.06 -36.42 51.77
CA HIS A 26 -45.38 -36.95 50.61
C HIS A 26 -46.40 -37.28 49.54
N ARG A 27 -46.35 -36.60 48.39
CA ARG A 27 -46.60 -37.13 47.04
C ARG A 27 -46.58 -36.00 46.00
N ASN A 28 -45.78 -36.20 44.97
CA ASN A 28 -45.74 -35.45 43.67
C ASN A 28 -44.78 -34.25 43.46
N THR A 29 -43.68 -34.16 44.17
CA THR A 29 -42.67 -33.15 43.81
C THR A 29 -41.50 -33.69 42.95
N SER A 30 -41.39 -35.02 42.81
CA SER A 30 -40.26 -35.61 42.07
C SER A 30 -40.40 -35.55 40.55
N THR A 31 -41.61 -35.40 39.98
CA THR A 31 -41.82 -35.33 38.51
C THR A 31 -41.80 -33.95 37.95
N LEU A 32 -41.95 -32.89 38.74
CA LEU A 32 -41.85 -31.50 38.28
C LEU A 32 -40.40 -31.02 38.23
N LEU A 33 -39.55 -31.46 39.17
CA LEU A 33 -38.12 -31.11 39.20
C LEU A 33 -37.33 -31.79 38.09
N LEU A 34 -37.73 -32.97 37.62
CA LEU A 34 -37.06 -33.67 36.52
C LEU A 34 -37.38 -33.06 35.14
N ARG A 35 -38.58 -32.45 34.99
CA ARG A 35 -38.97 -31.77 33.73
C ARG A 35 -38.34 -30.37 33.58
N THR A 36 -38.14 -29.66 34.69
CA THR A 36 -37.46 -28.36 34.67
C THR A 36 -35.93 -28.47 34.45
N LEU A 37 -35.29 -29.54 34.92
CA LEU A 37 -33.86 -29.79 34.68
C LEU A 37 -33.56 -30.22 33.23
N LEU A 38 -34.47 -30.93 32.55
CA LEU A 38 -34.29 -31.31 31.14
C LEU A 38 -34.51 -30.13 30.16
N THR A 39 -35.40 -29.18 30.48
CA THR A 39 -35.65 -28.01 29.63
C THR A 39 -34.57 -26.94 29.74
N THR A 40 -33.93 -26.78 30.92
CA THR A 40 -32.78 -25.86 31.07
C THR A 40 -31.50 -26.40 30.47
N SER A 41 -31.30 -27.73 30.37
CA SER A 41 -30.13 -28.32 29.70
C SER A 41 -30.20 -28.22 28.17
N LEU A 42 -31.38 -28.14 27.56
CA LEU A 42 -31.55 -28.02 26.12
C LEU A 42 -31.42 -26.58 25.62
N LEU A 43 -31.67 -25.57 26.50
CA LEU A 43 -31.44 -24.14 26.15
C LEU A 43 -29.96 -23.70 26.31
N ALA A 44 -29.17 -24.42 27.13
CA ALA A 44 -27.75 -24.13 27.32
C ALA A 44 -26.86 -24.69 26.20
N ALA A 45 -27.37 -25.59 25.35
CA ALA A 45 -26.59 -26.21 24.26
C ALA A 45 -26.54 -25.38 22.94
N VAL A 46 -27.25 -24.24 22.86
CA VAL A 46 -27.36 -23.44 21.64
C VAL A 46 -26.45 -22.17 21.65
N ALA A 47 -25.74 -21.90 22.74
CA ALA A 47 -25.00 -20.64 22.90
C ALA A 47 -23.46 -20.80 22.93
N THR A 48 -22.90 -21.90 22.45
CA THR A 48 -21.48 -21.94 22.12
C THR A 48 -21.28 -21.58 20.66
N THR A 49 -21.67 -20.37 20.26
CA THR A 49 -21.00 -19.71 19.14
C THR A 49 -19.56 -19.52 19.58
N SER A 50 -18.69 -20.40 19.15
CA SER A 50 -17.25 -20.15 19.20
C SER A 50 -17.04 -18.80 18.56
N ALA A 51 -16.87 -17.75 19.37
CA ALA A 51 -16.37 -16.48 18.91
C ALA A 51 -14.94 -16.76 18.44
N TRP A 52 -14.80 -17.19 17.19
CA TRP A 52 -13.49 -17.27 16.56
C TRP A 52 -12.95 -15.85 16.58
N ALA A 53 -11.82 -15.66 17.26
CA ALA A 53 -11.18 -14.38 17.27
C ALA A 53 -10.90 -13.99 15.82
N ALA A 54 -11.36 -12.79 15.43
CA ALA A 54 -11.17 -12.28 14.08
C ALA A 54 -9.70 -12.34 13.69
N THR A 55 -9.41 -12.87 12.52
CA THR A 55 -8.06 -12.83 11.97
C THR A 55 -7.71 -11.40 11.61
N THR A 56 -6.66 -10.85 12.19
CA THR A 56 -6.22 -9.48 11.93
C THR A 56 -4.95 -9.49 11.09
N LEU A 57 -5.00 -8.81 9.95
CA LEU A 57 -3.84 -8.53 9.10
C LEU A 57 -3.40 -7.08 9.28
N ARG A 58 -2.09 -6.83 9.20
CA ARG A 58 -1.49 -5.50 9.26
C ARG A 58 -1.12 -5.06 7.84
N PHE A 59 -1.55 -3.85 7.45
CA PHE A 59 -1.27 -3.26 6.15
C PHE A 59 -0.50 -1.94 6.31
N GLY A 60 0.78 -1.90 5.95
CA GLY A 60 1.62 -0.71 6.00
C GLY A 60 1.89 -0.13 4.61
N HIS A 61 1.84 1.20 4.47
CA HIS A 61 2.17 1.88 3.22
C HIS A 61 2.75 3.28 3.43
N ALA A 62 3.41 3.82 2.39
CA ALA A 62 4.12 5.10 2.46
C ALA A 62 3.25 6.34 2.16
N ASN A 63 1.99 6.16 1.73
CA ASN A 63 1.11 7.25 1.36
C ASN A 63 0.57 7.99 2.58
N ASN A 64 0.47 9.33 2.48
CA ASN A 64 -0.10 10.15 3.54
C ASN A 64 -1.63 10.11 3.56
N ASN A 65 -2.22 10.50 4.69
CA ASN A 65 -3.65 10.74 4.78
C ASN A 65 -4.07 11.82 3.77
N GLY A 66 -5.23 11.64 3.14
CA GLY A 66 -5.75 12.54 2.10
C GLY A 66 -5.21 12.27 0.69
N GLU A 67 -4.34 11.29 0.51
CA GLU A 67 -4.00 10.79 -0.82
C GLU A 67 -5.04 9.75 -1.26
N ILE A 68 -5.43 9.76 -2.55
CA ILE A 68 -6.43 8.85 -3.13
C ILE A 68 -6.15 7.38 -2.76
N ALA A 69 -4.89 6.97 -2.85
CA ALA A 69 -4.49 5.60 -2.53
C ALA A 69 -4.75 5.24 -1.06
N THR A 70 -4.52 6.16 -0.13
CA THR A 70 -4.76 5.95 1.31
C THR A 70 -6.23 5.69 1.60
N ASP A 71 -7.11 6.52 1.02
CA ASP A 71 -8.56 6.37 1.19
C ASP A 71 -9.04 5.03 0.58
N LEU A 72 -8.47 4.63 -0.56
CA LEU A 72 -8.79 3.35 -1.20
C LEU A 72 -8.25 2.14 -0.43
N PHE A 73 -7.10 2.25 0.23
CA PHE A 73 -6.59 1.18 1.08
C PHE A 73 -7.43 1.02 2.36
N GLN A 74 -7.97 2.12 2.88
CA GLN A 74 -8.95 2.04 3.97
C GLN A 74 -10.28 1.43 3.46
N GLU A 75 -10.78 1.84 2.30
CA GLU A 75 -11.97 1.23 1.66
C GLU A 75 -11.78 -0.28 1.43
N PHE A 76 -10.61 -0.70 0.97
CA PHE A 76 -10.25 -2.12 0.84
C PHE A 76 -10.40 -2.85 2.18
N ALA A 77 -9.83 -2.30 3.25
CA ALA A 77 -9.90 -2.90 4.58
C ALA A 77 -11.35 -3.00 5.09
N ASP A 78 -12.15 -1.95 4.90
CA ASP A 78 -13.54 -1.89 5.34
C ASP A 78 -14.41 -2.89 4.56
N LYS A 79 -14.22 -3.02 3.25
CA LYS A 79 -14.94 -4.00 2.42
C LYS A 79 -14.56 -5.43 2.74
N VAL A 80 -13.28 -5.72 2.97
CA VAL A 80 -12.84 -7.04 3.42
C VAL A 80 -13.50 -7.41 4.73
N LYS A 81 -13.53 -6.50 5.72
CA LYS A 81 -14.23 -6.71 6.99
C LYS A 81 -15.72 -6.96 6.80
N ALA A 82 -16.39 -6.14 5.98
CA ALA A 82 -17.83 -6.27 5.75
C ALA A 82 -18.18 -7.61 5.07
N ARG A 83 -17.43 -7.98 4.01
CA ARG A 83 -17.67 -9.22 3.25
C ARG A 83 -17.35 -10.49 4.04
N SER A 84 -16.36 -10.41 4.93
CA SER A 84 -16.01 -11.50 5.85
C SER A 84 -16.87 -11.53 7.14
N GLN A 85 -17.89 -10.67 7.24
CA GLN A 85 -18.74 -10.55 8.43
C GLN A 85 -17.95 -10.29 9.72
N GLY A 86 -16.76 -9.67 9.58
CA GLY A 86 -15.88 -9.36 10.69
C GLY A 86 -14.83 -10.42 11.02
N ASP A 87 -14.86 -11.59 10.38
CA ASP A 87 -13.89 -12.67 10.62
C ASP A 87 -12.48 -12.33 10.14
N LEU A 88 -12.37 -11.45 9.13
CA LEU A 88 -11.09 -10.94 8.64
C LEU A 88 -11.06 -9.42 8.75
N VAL A 89 -10.10 -8.89 9.51
CA VAL A 89 -9.92 -7.46 9.76
C VAL A 89 -8.54 -7.03 9.25
N ILE A 90 -8.48 -5.93 8.52
CA ILE A 90 -7.22 -5.32 8.09
C ILE A 90 -7.02 -4.01 8.85
N ARG A 91 -5.88 -3.88 9.55
CA ARG A 91 -5.46 -2.63 10.19
C ARG A 91 -4.49 -1.90 9.27
N VAL A 92 -4.90 -0.73 8.78
CA VAL A 92 -4.11 0.10 7.87
C VAL A 92 -3.21 1.05 8.67
N PHE A 93 -1.95 1.16 8.26
CA PHE A 93 -0.92 2.03 8.85
C PHE A 93 -0.30 2.88 7.73
N PRO A 94 -0.81 4.11 7.53
CA PRO A 94 -0.33 5.02 6.48
C PRO A 94 0.98 5.72 6.86
N ALA A 95 1.48 6.56 5.94
CA ALA A 95 2.53 7.55 6.17
C ALA A 95 3.80 6.98 6.81
N GLU A 96 4.26 5.81 6.35
CA GLU A 96 5.49 5.15 6.81
C GLU A 96 5.50 4.83 8.32
N GLN A 97 4.32 4.74 8.99
CA GLN A 97 4.23 4.45 10.43
C GLN A 97 4.91 3.14 10.84
N LEU A 98 5.01 2.16 9.94
CA LEU A 98 5.64 0.87 10.20
C LEU A 98 7.01 0.73 9.53
N GLY A 99 7.52 1.77 8.88
CA GLY A 99 8.80 1.79 8.18
C GLY A 99 8.70 2.39 6.80
N LYS A 100 9.85 2.67 6.19
CA LYS A 100 9.97 3.19 4.84
C LYS A 100 9.56 2.14 3.80
N GLU A 101 9.30 2.55 2.56
CA GLU A 101 8.75 1.67 1.52
C GLU A 101 9.57 0.36 1.36
N ASN A 102 10.91 0.45 1.30
CA ASN A 102 11.76 -0.72 1.18
C ASN A 102 11.76 -1.61 2.43
N ASP A 103 11.65 -1.01 3.64
CA ASP A 103 11.54 -1.76 4.89
C ASP A 103 10.22 -2.54 4.94
N LEU A 104 9.11 -1.93 4.48
CA LEU A 104 7.80 -2.60 4.42
C LEU A 104 7.85 -3.83 3.50
N VAL A 105 8.55 -3.76 2.37
CA VAL A 105 8.76 -4.91 1.47
C VAL A 105 9.49 -6.05 2.20
N LEU A 106 10.56 -5.75 2.92
CA LEU A 106 11.32 -6.75 3.68
C LEU A 106 10.51 -7.32 4.86
N GLN A 107 9.68 -6.49 5.50
CA GLN A 107 8.78 -6.93 6.56
C GLN A 107 7.70 -7.89 6.02
N VAL A 108 7.15 -7.63 4.81
CA VAL A 108 6.22 -8.58 4.17
C VAL A 108 6.92 -9.88 3.83
N LYS A 109 8.14 -9.84 3.27
CA LYS A 109 8.93 -11.06 3.03
C LYS A 109 9.12 -11.90 4.29
N SER A 110 9.49 -11.27 5.41
CA SER A 110 9.74 -11.98 6.68
C SER A 110 8.47 -12.43 7.40
N GLY A 111 7.31 -11.83 7.11
CA GLY A 111 6.05 -12.03 7.83
C GLY A 111 5.89 -11.15 9.08
N ALA A 112 6.78 -10.18 9.29
CA ALA A 112 6.60 -9.16 10.33
C ALA A 112 5.48 -8.17 9.99
N LEU A 113 5.12 -8.05 8.70
CA LEU A 113 3.97 -7.34 8.17
C LEU A 113 3.24 -8.26 7.21
N ASP A 114 1.89 -8.18 7.18
CA ASP A 114 1.11 -9.04 6.31
C ASP A 114 0.98 -8.46 4.91
N ILE A 115 0.58 -7.19 4.78
CA ILE A 115 0.26 -6.53 3.51
C ILE A 115 1.04 -5.23 3.37
N SER A 116 1.48 -4.92 2.14
CA SER A 116 2.00 -3.60 1.78
C SER A 116 1.62 -3.23 0.34
N ALA A 117 1.73 -1.94 0.00
CA ALA A 117 1.45 -1.44 -1.34
C ALA A 117 2.64 -0.62 -1.90
N PRO A 118 3.78 -1.28 -2.19
CA PRO A 118 4.95 -0.63 -2.74
C PRO A 118 4.82 -0.37 -4.25
N SER A 119 5.70 0.46 -4.79
CA SER A 119 5.96 0.50 -6.24
C SER A 119 6.59 -0.83 -6.71
N LEU A 120 6.34 -1.22 -7.96
CA LEU A 120 6.96 -2.42 -8.51
C LEU A 120 8.50 -2.38 -8.44
N PRO A 121 9.18 -1.26 -8.74
CA PRO A 121 10.64 -1.18 -8.59
C PRO A 121 11.14 -1.33 -7.15
N SER A 122 10.35 -1.02 -6.14
CA SER A 122 10.75 -1.22 -4.73
C SER A 122 10.85 -2.71 -4.36
N LEU A 123 10.26 -3.60 -5.17
CA LEU A 123 10.47 -5.05 -5.06
C LEU A 123 11.83 -5.51 -5.61
N SER A 124 12.65 -4.64 -6.17
CA SER A 124 13.93 -4.99 -6.80
C SER A 124 14.97 -5.56 -5.83
N SER A 125 14.83 -5.29 -4.54
CA SER A 125 15.64 -5.96 -3.51
C SER A 125 15.37 -7.46 -3.41
N LEU A 126 14.17 -7.89 -3.82
CA LEU A 126 13.74 -9.29 -3.83
C LEU A 126 13.80 -9.90 -5.23
N MET A 127 13.46 -9.12 -6.27
CA MET A 127 13.36 -9.53 -7.65
C MET A 127 13.76 -8.36 -8.58
N PRO A 128 15.06 -8.22 -8.91
CA PRO A 128 15.57 -7.07 -9.67
C PRO A 128 14.87 -6.84 -11.01
N ALA A 129 14.44 -7.90 -11.71
CA ALA A 129 13.77 -7.80 -12.99
C ALA A 129 12.39 -7.11 -12.95
N LEU A 130 11.78 -6.93 -11.77
CA LEU A 130 10.53 -6.18 -11.64
C LEU A 130 10.70 -4.67 -11.91
N GLU A 131 11.92 -4.15 -11.87
CA GLU A 131 12.23 -2.78 -12.30
C GLU A 131 11.90 -2.52 -13.76
N ILE A 132 11.87 -3.55 -14.63
CA ILE A 132 11.51 -3.43 -16.05
C ILE A 132 10.11 -2.80 -16.19
N ALA A 133 9.20 -3.07 -15.26
CA ALA A 133 7.86 -2.47 -15.27
C ALA A 133 7.87 -0.94 -15.22
N SER A 134 8.95 -0.32 -14.75
CA SER A 134 9.15 1.13 -14.71
C SER A 134 10.40 1.57 -15.48
N ALA A 135 10.79 0.81 -16.50
CA ALA A 135 11.89 1.24 -17.37
C ALA A 135 11.53 2.55 -18.09
N PRO A 136 12.47 3.52 -18.16
CA PRO A 136 12.18 4.84 -18.70
C PRO A 136 11.80 4.75 -20.19
N PHE A 137 10.75 5.47 -20.58
CA PHE A 137 10.21 5.53 -21.95
C PHE A 137 9.81 4.18 -22.56
N LEU A 138 9.59 3.14 -21.74
CA LEU A 138 9.23 1.81 -22.23
C LEU A 138 7.78 1.74 -22.74
N TRP A 139 6.85 2.34 -21.99
CA TRP A 139 5.41 2.26 -22.24
C TRP A 139 4.87 3.42 -23.05
N GLN A 140 3.87 3.15 -23.89
CA GLN A 140 3.12 4.19 -24.62
C GLN A 140 1.81 4.56 -23.95
N SER A 141 1.18 3.61 -23.24
CA SER A 141 -0.05 3.84 -22.49
C SER A 141 -0.10 3.01 -21.21
N TRP A 142 -1.08 3.32 -20.35
CA TRP A 142 -1.36 2.50 -19.18
C TRP A 142 -1.92 1.13 -19.56
N GLU A 143 -2.81 1.07 -20.54
CA GLU A 143 -3.44 -0.17 -21.01
C GLU A 143 -2.40 -1.16 -21.52
N GLU A 144 -1.40 -0.66 -22.23
CA GLU A 144 -0.25 -1.46 -22.68
C GLU A 144 0.53 -2.01 -21.47
N ALA A 145 0.91 -1.15 -20.54
CA ALA A 145 1.65 -1.55 -19.34
C ALA A 145 0.87 -2.55 -18.49
N ASP A 146 -0.41 -2.27 -18.22
CA ASP A 146 -1.30 -3.11 -17.43
C ASP A 146 -1.45 -4.51 -18.04
N THR A 147 -1.69 -4.56 -19.36
CA THR A 147 -1.82 -5.82 -20.10
C THR A 147 -0.54 -6.66 -20.04
N ILE A 148 0.62 -6.05 -20.29
CA ILE A 148 1.90 -6.77 -20.33
C ILE A 148 2.34 -7.18 -18.91
N ILE A 149 2.18 -6.32 -17.91
CA ILE A 149 2.57 -6.64 -16.52
C ILE A 149 1.68 -7.75 -15.94
N LYS A 150 0.39 -7.75 -16.21
CA LYS A 150 -0.52 -8.82 -15.78
C LYS A 150 -0.34 -10.11 -16.57
N GLY A 151 0.22 -10.01 -17.76
CA GLY A 151 0.33 -11.10 -18.74
C GLY A 151 1.52 -12.05 -18.51
N PRO A 152 1.71 -12.97 -19.49
CA PRO A 152 2.74 -14.00 -19.41
C PRO A 152 4.17 -13.49 -19.31
N ALA A 153 4.43 -12.25 -19.78
CA ALA A 153 5.78 -11.69 -19.78
C ALA A 153 6.35 -11.45 -18.37
N PHE A 154 5.51 -11.11 -17.39
CA PHE A 154 5.91 -10.90 -16.00
C PHE A 154 5.58 -12.08 -15.07
N GLN A 155 4.72 -13.02 -15.50
CA GLN A 155 4.26 -14.12 -14.65
C GLN A 155 5.41 -14.92 -14.00
N PRO A 156 6.49 -15.31 -14.70
CA PRO A 156 7.60 -16.02 -14.06
C PRO A 156 8.27 -15.23 -12.92
N LEU A 157 8.30 -13.89 -13.02
CA LEU A 157 8.87 -13.05 -11.97
C LEU A 157 7.99 -13.04 -10.72
N PHE A 158 6.66 -13.02 -10.88
CA PHE A 158 5.72 -13.10 -9.77
C PHE A 158 5.70 -14.50 -9.14
N ASP A 159 5.83 -15.55 -9.92
CA ASP A 159 5.94 -16.93 -9.43
C ASP A 159 7.23 -17.12 -8.61
N ASP A 160 8.33 -16.59 -9.08
CA ASP A 160 9.61 -16.60 -8.35
C ASP A 160 9.54 -15.75 -7.07
N LEU A 161 8.89 -14.60 -7.10
CA LEU A 161 8.66 -13.77 -5.91
C LEU A 161 7.87 -14.56 -4.85
N ALA A 162 6.80 -15.26 -5.26
CA ALA A 162 5.99 -16.07 -4.37
C ALA A 162 6.75 -17.29 -3.82
N ASN A 163 7.49 -18.00 -4.69
CA ASN A 163 8.10 -19.28 -4.33
C ASN A 163 9.46 -19.12 -3.62
N LYS A 164 10.23 -18.08 -4.00
CA LYS A 164 11.59 -17.88 -3.48
C LYS A 164 11.65 -16.78 -2.39
N GLN A 165 10.71 -15.83 -2.41
CA GLN A 165 10.74 -14.67 -1.50
C GLN A 165 9.57 -14.61 -0.52
N ASN A 166 8.64 -15.59 -0.55
CA ASN A 166 7.48 -15.65 0.35
C ASN A 166 6.54 -14.43 0.21
N VAL A 167 6.47 -13.81 -0.96
CA VAL A 167 5.65 -12.63 -1.26
C VAL A 167 4.70 -12.95 -2.42
N LEU A 168 3.38 -12.84 -2.18
CA LEU A 168 2.35 -12.98 -3.20
C LEU A 168 1.84 -11.61 -3.65
N MET A 169 1.45 -11.54 -4.93
CA MET A 169 0.74 -10.39 -5.45
C MET A 169 -0.76 -10.54 -5.16
N LEU A 170 -1.33 -9.65 -4.34
CA LEU A 170 -2.79 -9.48 -4.25
C LEU A 170 -3.31 -8.76 -5.50
N ASN A 171 -2.57 -7.74 -5.93
CA ASN A 171 -2.79 -7.06 -7.19
C ASN A 171 -1.45 -6.72 -7.85
N LYS A 172 -1.31 -7.05 -9.13
CA LYS A 172 -0.06 -6.87 -9.89
C LYS A 172 0.18 -5.43 -10.31
N THR A 173 -0.87 -4.66 -10.53
CA THR A 173 -0.80 -3.29 -11.02
C THR A 173 -1.77 -2.38 -10.28
N PHE A 174 -1.29 -1.20 -9.92
CA PHE A 174 -2.07 -0.16 -9.27
C PHE A 174 -1.61 1.17 -9.86
N TYR A 175 -2.40 1.80 -10.73
CA TYR A 175 -2.03 3.00 -11.47
C TYR A 175 -1.52 4.09 -10.52
N TRP A 176 -0.29 4.57 -10.78
CA TRP A 176 0.27 5.70 -10.05
C TRP A 176 0.39 6.94 -10.93
N GLY A 177 0.70 6.76 -12.19
CA GLY A 177 0.70 7.79 -13.21
C GLY A 177 2.03 8.00 -13.92
N TRP A 178 2.00 8.92 -14.88
CA TRP A 178 3.18 9.36 -15.62
C TRP A 178 4.00 10.31 -14.77
N ARG A 179 5.27 9.99 -14.59
CA ARG A 179 6.20 10.78 -13.78
C ARG A 179 6.74 11.97 -14.57
N ASN A 180 6.76 13.12 -13.91
CA ASN A 180 7.18 14.42 -14.43
C ASN A 180 8.23 15.02 -13.51
N LEU A 181 9.10 15.86 -14.04
CA LEU A 181 10.21 16.47 -13.31
C LEU A 181 9.77 17.80 -12.69
N THR A 182 10.06 18.01 -11.40
CA THR A 182 10.03 19.36 -10.80
C THR A 182 11.44 19.82 -10.46
N THR A 183 11.68 21.12 -10.57
CA THR A 183 12.95 21.77 -10.21
C THR A 183 12.70 23.11 -9.53
N GLY A 184 13.63 23.53 -8.64
CA GLY A 184 13.54 24.82 -7.94
C GLY A 184 13.79 26.00 -8.86
N ASN A 185 15.04 26.27 -9.18
CA ASN A 185 15.45 27.55 -9.80
C ASN A 185 15.70 27.48 -11.31
N LYS A 186 15.69 26.29 -11.92
CA LYS A 186 16.06 26.09 -13.32
C LYS A 186 14.96 25.36 -14.08
N ALA A 187 14.44 25.98 -15.13
CA ALA A 187 13.53 25.30 -16.05
C ALA A 187 14.27 24.22 -16.83
N VAL A 188 13.67 23.03 -16.92
CA VAL A 188 14.21 21.88 -17.67
C VAL A 188 13.34 21.63 -18.89
N ARG A 189 13.84 21.90 -20.06
CA ARG A 189 13.19 21.68 -21.36
C ARG A 189 13.85 20.56 -22.14
N THR A 190 15.15 20.38 -21.96
CA THR A 190 16.01 19.43 -22.68
C THR A 190 16.93 18.70 -21.68
N PRO A 191 17.55 17.57 -22.07
CA PRO A 191 18.54 16.89 -21.22
C PRO A 191 19.76 17.78 -20.87
N GLN A 192 20.10 18.75 -21.68
CA GLN A 192 21.20 19.68 -21.41
C GLN A 192 20.94 20.55 -20.18
N ASP A 193 19.65 20.85 -19.92
CA ASP A 193 19.24 21.60 -18.74
C ASP A 193 19.42 20.83 -17.44
N MET A 194 19.54 19.51 -17.52
CA MET A 194 19.76 18.65 -16.34
C MET A 194 21.17 18.78 -15.76
N ALA A 195 22.12 19.32 -16.53
CA ALA A 195 23.51 19.41 -16.10
C ALA A 195 23.65 20.25 -14.82
N GLY A 196 24.36 19.66 -13.84
CA GLY A 196 24.63 20.27 -12.54
C GLY A 196 23.51 20.15 -11.52
N LEU A 197 22.32 19.63 -11.89
CA LEU A 197 21.21 19.45 -10.95
C LEU A 197 21.38 18.18 -10.11
N LYS A 198 21.01 18.26 -8.84
CA LYS A 198 20.84 17.15 -7.93
C LYS A 198 19.34 16.81 -7.90
N ILE A 199 18.96 15.68 -8.45
CA ILE A 199 17.57 15.25 -8.52
C ILE A 199 17.32 14.13 -7.52
N ARG A 200 16.39 14.35 -6.60
CA ARG A 200 15.92 13.30 -5.71
C ARG A 200 15.27 12.19 -6.51
N VAL A 201 15.61 10.97 -6.19
CA VAL A 201 14.99 9.76 -6.74
C VAL A 201 14.58 8.80 -5.62
N PRO A 202 13.62 7.88 -5.88
CA PRO A 202 13.41 6.73 -5.01
C PRO A 202 14.67 5.85 -4.89
N GLU A 203 14.75 5.07 -3.82
CA GLU A 203 15.89 4.19 -3.52
C GLU A 203 15.85 2.90 -4.36
N SER A 204 15.89 3.04 -5.69
CA SER A 204 15.96 1.92 -6.61
C SER A 204 16.85 2.25 -7.82
N PRO A 205 17.66 1.29 -8.28
CA PRO A 205 18.61 1.47 -9.37
C PRO A 205 18.02 2.01 -10.67
N VAL A 206 16.80 1.66 -11.03
CA VAL A 206 16.20 2.15 -12.29
C VAL A 206 16.08 3.66 -12.31
N TRP A 207 15.69 4.30 -11.21
CA TRP A 207 15.64 5.77 -11.13
C TRP A 207 17.02 6.40 -11.11
N VAL A 208 17.97 5.80 -10.37
CA VAL A 208 19.35 6.28 -10.31
C VAL A 208 19.97 6.31 -11.69
N GLU A 209 19.85 5.21 -12.44
CA GLU A 209 20.44 5.12 -13.78
C GLU A 209 19.74 6.01 -14.81
N MET A 210 18.41 6.16 -14.70
CA MET A 210 17.64 7.06 -15.53
C MET A 210 18.07 8.51 -15.37
N ILE A 211 18.13 9.03 -14.14
CA ILE A 211 18.52 10.43 -13.89
C ILE A 211 19.99 10.68 -14.25
N ARG A 212 20.87 9.71 -14.01
CA ARG A 212 22.27 9.77 -14.46
C ARG A 212 22.36 9.86 -15.99
N ALA A 213 21.60 9.04 -16.71
CA ALA A 213 21.56 9.07 -18.17
C ALA A 213 20.96 10.38 -18.71
N ALA A 214 19.97 10.95 -18.00
CA ALA A 214 19.41 12.25 -18.34
C ALA A 214 20.40 13.41 -18.15
N GLY A 215 21.52 13.21 -17.41
CA GLY A 215 22.59 14.20 -17.25
C GLY A 215 22.61 14.92 -15.90
N ALA A 216 21.81 14.49 -14.92
CA ALA A 216 21.81 15.03 -13.56
C ALA A 216 22.44 14.07 -12.54
N ALA A 217 22.71 14.55 -11.33
CA ALA A 217 23.15 13.76 -10.21
C ALA A 217 21.94 13.17 -9.45
N PRO A 218 21.72 11.84 -9.48
CA PRO A 218 20.64 11.22 -8.71
C PRO A 218 20.99 11.20 -7.22
N THR A 219 20.02 11.55 -6.38
CA THR A 219 20.16 11.55 -4.93
C THR A 219 19.02 10.69 -4.33
N PRO A 220 19.26 9.42 -3.98
CA PRO A 220 18.26 8.56 -3.36
C PRO A 220 17.85 9.10 -1.98
N ILE A 221 16.55 9.34 -1.79
CA ILE A 221 15.98 9.80 -0.51
C ILE A 221 14.62 9.11 -0.34
N PRO A 222 14.30 8.58 0.87
CA PRO A 222 12.99 8.01 1.20
C PRO A 222 11.82 8.96 0.90
N PHE A 223 10.66 8.40 0.59
CA PHE A 223 9.52 9.19 0.10
C PHE A 223 8.99 10.21 1.12
N GLY A 224 8.96 9.84 2.40
CA GLY A 224 8.51 10.74 3.48
C GLY A 224 9.40 11.97 3.68
N GLU A 225 10.66 11.94 3.22
CA GLU A 225 11.65 13.00 3.44
C GLU A 225 11.73 14.02 2.28
N VAL A 226 11.03 13.77 1.16
CA VAL A 226 11.20 14.54 -0.09
C VAL A 226 10.84 16.00 0.08
N TYR A 227 9.69 16.33 0.69
CA TYR A 227 9.26 17.72 0.86
C TYR A 227 10.31 18.54 1.61
N THR A 228 10.82 18.01 2.72
CA THR A 228 11.85 18.66 3.54
C THR A 228 13.16 18.83 2.76
N ALA A 229 13.58 17.83 1.99
CA ALA A 229 14.78 17.90 1.18
C ALA A 229 14.68 18.99 0.09
N LEU A 230 13.51 19.13 -0.54
CA LEU A 230 13.23 20.20 -1.53
C LEU A 230 13.18 21.58 -0.86
N GLN A 231 12.50 21.69 0.27
CA GLN A 231 12.36 22.94 1.04
C GLN A 231 13.72 23.45 1.52
N GLN A 232 14.56 22.55 2.02
CA GLN A 232 15.93 22.87 2.47
C GLN A 232 16.94 22.99 1.33
N ARG A 233 16.52 22.74 0.08
CA ARG A 233 17.39 22.74 -1.11
C ARG A 233 18.59 21.78 -1.02
N THR A 234 18.42 20.67 -0.30
CA THR A 234 19.39 19.56 -0.27
C THR A 234 19.51 18.92 -1.66
N VAL A 235 18.39 18.95 -2.38
CA VAL A 235 18.28 18.59 -3.80
C VAL A 235 17.63 19.74 -4.58
N ASP A 236 17.92 19.83 -5.87
CA ASP A 236 17.39 20.88 -6.75
C ASP A 236 16.00 20.55 -7.28
N GLY A 237 15.66 19.25 -7.32
CA GLY A 237 14.39 18.80 -7.87
C GLY A 237 14.08 17.35 -7.49
N GLN A 238 12.93 16.91 -7.98
CA GLN A 238 12.44 15.55 -7.86
C GLN A 238 11.57 15.20 -9.07
N GLU A 239 11.14 13.96 -9.20
CA GLU A 239 10.21 13.52 -10.24
C GLU A 239 9.11 12.64 -9.64
N ASN A 240 7.86 12.89 -10.02
CA ASN A 240 6.65 12.17 -9.59
C ASN A 240 5.48 12.44 -10.55
N PRO A 241 4.40 11.65 -10.45
CA PRO A 241 3.14 11.96 -11.12
C PRO A 241 2.48 13.22 -10.56
N ILE A 242 1.64 13.86 -11.37
CA ILE A 242 0.92 15.09 -11.00
C ILE A 242 0.12 14.94 -9.69
N PRO A 243 -0.65 13.85 -9.47
CA PRO A 243 -1.38 13.71 -8.21
C PRO A 243 -0.47 13.70 -6.98
N THR A 244 0.71 13.13 -7.09
CA THR A 244 1.71 13.12 -6.01
C THR A 244 2.31 14.52 -5.81
N ILE A 245 2.70 15.20 -6.90
CA ILE A 245 3.25 16.56 -6.83
C ILE A 245 2.25 17.51 -6.16
N TYR A 246 0.96 17.34 -6.46
CA TYR A 246 -0.12 18.13 -5.91
C TYR A 246 -0.38 17.80 -4.42
N SER A 247 -0.67 16.54 -4.10
CA SER A 247 -1.06 16.13 -2.75
C SER A 247 0.06 16.32 -1.71
N ARG A 248 1.32 16.14 -2.14
CA ARG A 248 2.51 16.39 -1.32
C ARG A 248 2.98 17.84 -1.33
N LYS A 249 2.29 18.72 -2.06
CA LYS A 249 2.58 20.15 -2.17
C LYS A 249 4.00 20.44 -2.66
N PHE A 250 4.59 19.55 -3.47
CA PHE A 250 5.93 19.78 -4.00
C PHE A 250 5.98 21.05 -4.86
N TYR A 251 4.87 21.40 -5.53
CA TYR A 251 4.73 22.63 -6.30
C TYR A 251 4.87 23.91 -5.44
N GLU A 252 4.70 23.83 -4.12
CA GLU A 252 4.89 25.00 -3.24
C GLU A 252 6.38 25.33 -3.01
N VAL A 253 7.26 24.36 -3.18
CA VAL A 253 8.71 24.49 -2.94
C VAL A 253 9.56 24.27 -4.20
N GLN A 254 8.90 24.16 -5.38
CA GLN A 254 9.52 23.94 -6.68
C GLN A 254 9.02 25.01 -7.68
N GLY A 255 9.94 25.72 -8.35
CA GLY A 255 9.58 26.81 -9.26
C GLY A 255 9.16 26.35 -10.66
N HIS A 256 9.47 25.11 -11.05
CA HIS A 256 9.21 24.59 -12.40
C HIS A 256 8.69 23.15 -12.35
N LEU A 257 7.73 22.83 -13.23
CA LEU A 257 7.22 21.50 -13.49
C LEU A 257 7.31 21.21 -14.98
N SER A 258 8.16 20.28 -15.37
CA SER A 258 8.33 19.85 -16.76
C SER A 258 7.57 18.55 -17.00
N LEU A 259 6.62 18.55 -17.95
CA LEU A 259 5.77 17.39 -18.27
C LEU A 259 6.53 16.37 -19.12
N THR A 260 7.61 15.85 -18.57
CA THR A 260 8.54 14.93 -19.26
C THR A 260 7.93 13.57 -19.53
N ARG A 261 6.95 13.11 -18.73
CA ARG A 261 6.32 11.77 -18.86
C ARG A 261 7.34 10.68 -19.18
N HIS A 262 8.47 10.72 -18.48
CA HIS A 262 9.65 9.90 -18.77
C HIS A 262 9.52 8.46 -18.28
N MET A 263 8.59 8.20 -17.36
CA MET A 263 8.36 6.90 -16.79
C MET A 263 6.88 6.75 -16.40
N LEU A 264 6.29 5.62 -16.74
CA LEU A 264 4.99 5.23 -16.18
C LEU A 264 5.22 4.38 -14.92
N GLN A 265 4.64 4.79 -13.81
CA GLN A 265 4.74 4.04 -12.57
C GLN A 265 3.47 3.25 -12.30
N SER A 266 3.67 1.98 -11.94
CA SER A 266 2.68 1.14 -11.29
C SER A 266 3.12 0.81 -9.87
N ASN A 267 2.22 1.00 -8.92
CA ASN A 267 2.32 0.36 -7.62
C ASN A 267 1.66 -1.03 -7.69
N THR A 268 1.68 -1.74 -6.59
CA THR A 268 1.11 -3.07 -6.45
C THR A 268 0.54 -3.26 -5.05
N MET A 269 -0.16 -4.35 -4.81
CA MET A 269 -0.47 -4.80 -3.45
C MET A 269 0.11 -6.18 -3.25
N ILE A 270 0.95 -6.33 -2.24
CA ILE A 270 1.64 -7.58 -1.88
C ILE A 270 1.17 -8.08 -0.52
N ILE A 271 1.21 -9.40 -0.36
CA ILE A 271 0.92 -10.06 0.92
C ILE A 271 1.99 -11.12 1.21
N ASN A 272 2.32 -11.32 2.49
CA ASN A 272 3.12 -12.45 2.91
C ASN A 272 2.42 -13.77 2.54
N LYS A 273 3.12 -14.65 1.82
CA LYS A 273 2.54 -15.90 1.31
C LYS A 273 1.98 -16.78 2.44
N ARG A 274 2.71 -16.91 3.54
CA ARG A 274 2.27 -17.73 4.69
C ARG A 274 1.06 -17.13 5.40
N SER A 275 0.99 -15.80 5.54
CA SER A 275 -0.20 -15.11 6.07
C SER A 275 -1.41 -15.35 5.19
N PHE A 276 -1.25 -15.31 3.87
CA PHE A 276 -2.31 -15.57 2.91
C PHE A 276 -2.77 -17.03 2.92
N GLU A 277 -1.86 -18.00 2.94
CA GLU A 277 -2.15 -19.44 2.92
C GLU A 277 -2.84 -19.95 4.19
N LYS A 278 -2.71 -19.22 5.32
CA LYS A 278 -3.43 -19.51 6.56
C LYS A 278 -4.91 -19.12 6.52
N LEU A 279 -5.30 -18.29 5.57
CA LEU A 279 -6.69 -17.84 5.42
C LEU A 279 -7.54 -18.92 4.76
N THR A 280 -8.84 -18.91 5.04
CA THR A 280 -9.79 -19.76 4.34
C THR A 280 -9.83 -19.41 2.84
N PRO A 281 -10.20 -20.34 1.95
CA PRO A 281 -10.36 -20.03 0.52
C PRO A 281 -11.31 -18.85 0.26
N ALA A 282 -12.38 -18.73 1.06
CA ALA A 282 -13.31 -17.61 0.96
C ALA A 282 -12.64 -16.27 1.31
N HIS A 283 -11.85 -16.21 2.38
CA HIS A 283 -11.11 -15.00 2.75
C HIS A 283 -10.03 -14.65 1.72
N GLN A 284 -9.34 -15.64 1.17
CA GLN A 284 -8.36 -15.44 0.08
C GLN A 284 -9.03 -14.83 -1.15
N GLN A 285 -10.22 -15.31 -1.51
CA GLN A 285 -11.00 -14.79 -2.62
C GLN A 285 -11.44 -13.35 -2.37
N ILE A 286 -11.99 -13.04 -1.19
CA ILE A 286 -12.38 -11.68 -0.79
C ILE A 286 -11.20 -10.71 -0.93
N LEU A 287 -10.02 -11.06 -0.44
CA LEU A 287 -8.83 -10.21 -0.55
C LEU A 287 -8.46 -9.91 -2.01
N ARG A 288 -8.50 -10.91 -2.88
CA ARG A 288 -8.15 -10.72 -4.30
C ARG A 288 -9.17 -9.86 -5.03
N GLU A 289 -10.46 -10.09 -4.79
CA GLU A 289 -11.54 -9.35 -5.44
C GLU A 289 -11.56 -7.90 -5.00
N GLU A 290 -11.42 -7.63 -3.68
CA GLU A 290 -11.40 -6.26 -3.19
C GLU A 290 -10.11 -5.51 -3.59
N ALA A 291 -8.97 -6.19 -3.65
CA ALA A 291 -7.74 -5.58 -4.16
C ALA A 291 -7.86 -5.19 -5.65
N ALA A 292 -8.52 -6.03 -6.45
CA ALA A 292 -8.80 -5.72 -7.86
C ALA A 292 -9.80 -4.56 -8.00
N ALA A 293 -10.86 -4.55 -7.18
CA ALA A 293 -11.89 -3.51 -7.21
C ALA A 293 -11.32 -2.12 -6.87
N VAL A 294 -10.52 -2.02 -5.80
CA VAL A 294 -9.90 -0.73 -5.43
C VAL A 294 -8.84 -0.29 -6.44
N ALA A 295 -8.16 -1.21 -7.12
CA ALA A 295 -7.22 -0.86 -8.19
C ALA A 295 -7.92 -0.30 -9.43
N ALA A 296 -9.06 -0.87 -9.82
CA ALA A 296 -9.87 -0.34 -10.90
C ALA A 296 -10.42 1.06 -10.56
N LYS A 297 -10.94 1.24 -9.34
CA LYS A 297 -11.43 2.53 -8.86
C LYS A 297 -10.31 3.58 -8.80
N ASN A 298 -9.10 3.17 -8.37
CA ASN A 298 -7.94 4.05 -8.34
C ASN A 298 -7.58 4.59 -9.73
N LEU A 299 -7.58 3.73 -10.75
CA LEU A 299 -7.30 4.16 -12.13
C LEU A 299 -8.22 5.31 -12.55
N THR A 300 -9.53 5.11 -12.39
CA THR A 300 -10.54 6.13 -12.75
C THR A 300 -10.32 7.43 -11.98
N LEU A 301 -10.20 7.36 -10.64
CA LEU A 301 -10.05 8.53 -9.80
C LEU A 301 -8.75 9.30 -10.07
N GLN A 302 -7.64 8.59 -10.30
CA GLN A 302 -6.35 9.24 -10.58
C GLN A 302 -6.39 9.95 -11.94
N GLN A 303 -6.92 9.31 -12.98
CA GLN A 303 -7.01 9.91 -14.31
C GLN A 303 -7.95 11.13 -14.34
N GLU A 304 -9.12 11.03 -13.69
CA GLU A 304 -10.06 12.14 -13.59
C GLU A 304 -9.47 13.34 -12.85
N ARG A 305 -8.69 13.10 -11.78
CA ARG A 305 -8.13 14.16 -10.94
C ARG A 305 -6.83 14.74 -11.47
N GLU A 306 -6.05 13.99 -12.25
CA GLU A 306 -4.74 14.44 -12.74
C GLU A 306 -4.84 15.76 -13.49
N VAL A 307 -5.85 15.90 -14.37
CA VAL A 307 -6.07 17.12 -15.17
C VAL A 307 -6.44 18.31 -14.28
N ALA A 308 -7.37 18.11 -13.33
CA ALA A 308 -7.78 19.15 -12.40
C ALA A 308 -6.62 19.60 -11.50
N MET A 309 -5.86 18.66 -10.96
CA MET A 309 -4.71 18.95 -10.11
C MET A 309 -3.59 19.70 -10.85
N LEU A 310 -3.35 19.36 -12.12
CA LEU A 310 -2.38 20.11 -12.95
C LEU A 310 -2.85 21.55 -13.14
N GLU A 311 -4.13 21.77 -13.39
CA GLU A 311 -4.68 23.11 -13.54
C GLU A 311 -4.63 23.91 -12.23
N GLU A 312 -4.90 23.28 -11.10
CA GLU A 312 -4.74 23.92 -9.78
C GLU A 312 -3.27 24.31 -9.49
N ILE A 313 -2.30 23.47 -9.89
CA ILE A 313 -0.87 23.83 -9.83
C ILE A 313 -0.59 25.09 -10.66
N ARG A 314 -1.12 25.18 -11.90
CA ARG A 314 -0.97 26.37 -12.76
C ARG A 314 -1.56 27.62 -12.13
N LEU A 315 -2.80 27.51 -11.66
CA LEU A 315 -3.54 28.62 -11.03
C LEU A 315 -2.90 29.10 -9.73
N SER A 316 -2.15 28.25 -9.04
CA SER A 316 -1.42 28.61 -7.82
C SER A 316 -0.38 29.71 -8.07
N GLY A 317 0.12 29.85 -9.28
CA GLY A 317 1.20 30.79 -9.64
C GLY A 317 2.56 30.50 -9.00
N LYS A 318 2.67 29.40 -8.23
CA LYS A 318 3.90 29.04 -7.50
C LYS A 318 4.91 28.28 -8.38
N THR A 319 4.42 27.59 -9.40
CA THR A 319 5.20 26.69 -10.26
C THR A 319 4.90 26.97 -11.73
N ALA A 320 5.92 27.31 -12.50
CA ALA A 320 5.80 27.45 -13.95
C ALA A 320 5.74 26.06 -14.60
N VAL A 321 4.67 25.77 -15.34
CA VAL A 321 4.53 24.49 -16.04
C VAL A 321 5.14 24.59 -17.45
N ILE A 322 5.97 23.61 -17.78
CA ILE A 322 6.61 23.43 -19.09
C ILE A 322 5.89 22.26 -19.77
N ASP A 323 4.99 22.58 -20.71
CA ASP A 323 4.09 21.61 -21.34
C ASP A 323 4.78 20.69 -22.33
N ALA A 324 5.75 21.20 -23.06
CA ALA A 324 6.42 20.50 -24.15
C ALA A 324 7.96 20.49 -23.96
N PRO A 325 8.48 19.73 -22.97
CA PRO A 325 9.91 19.43 -22.95
C PRO A 325 10.24 18.48 -24.10
N ASP A 326 11.49 18.49 -24.56
CA ASP A 326 11.97 17.61 -25.62
C ASP A 326 12.10 16.16 -25.14
N ARG A 327 10.96 15.44 -25.15
CA ARG A 327 10.85 14.05 -24.68
C ARG A 327 11.72 13.09 -25.50
N ASP A 328 11.84 13.32 -26.79
CA ASP A 328 12.61 12.46 -27.69
C ASP A 328 14.10 12.56 -27.40
N ALA A 329 14.60 13.79 -27.13
CA ALA A 329 15.96 13.97 -26.67
C ALA A 329 16.23 13.28 -25.32
N PHE A 330 15.27 13.30 -24.38
CA PHE A 330 15.40 12.54 -23.13
C PHE A 330 15.42 11.03 -23.39
N ALA A 331 14.52 10.51 -24.21
CA ALA A 331 14.45 9.09 -24.56
C ALA A 331 15.76 8.62 -25.24
N ALA A 332 16.29 9.40 -26.15
CA ALA A 332 17.55 9.10 -26.85
C ALA A 332 18.77 8.94 -25.91
N ARG A 333 18.70 9.53 -24.71
CA ARG A 333 19.75 9.39 -23.70
C ARG A 333 19.68 8.11 -22.85
N MET A 334 18.62 7.33 -22.94
CA MET A 334 18.39 6.22 -22.00
C MET A 334 19.21 4.95 -22.32
N GLY A 335 19.84 4.85 -23.50
CA GLY A 335 20.66 3.70 -23.88
C GLY A 335 21.66 3.25 -22.81
N PRO A 336 22.50 4.13 -22.26
CA PRO A 336 23.43 3.79 -21.18
C PRO A 336 22.76 3.30 -19.89
N ALA A 337 21.56 3.80 -19.55
CA ALA A 337 20.79 3.32 -18.39
C ALA A 337 20.34 1.87 -18.61
N TYR A 338 19.76 1.59 -19.79
CA TYR A 338 19.35 0.22 -20.14
C TYR A 338 20.53 -0.77 -20.12
N GLN A 339 21.70 -0.39 -20.68
CA GLN A 339 22.90 -1.23 -20.65
C GLN A 339 23.36 -1.57 -19.23
N ARG A 340 23.37 -0.59 -18.31
CA ARG A 340 23.74 -0.82 -16.92
C ARG A 340 22.72 -1.65 -16.14
N LEU A 341 21.45 -1.52 -16.47
CA LEU A 341 20.35 -2.22 -15.82
C LEU A 341 20.11 -3.62 -16.36
N GLU A 342 20.49 -3.90 -17.63
CA GLU A 342 20.26 -5.20 -18.28
C GLU A 342 20.91 -6.36 -17.52
N ALA A 343 22.14 -6.21 -17.05
CA ALA A 343 22.82 -7.22 -16.25
C ALA A 343 22.08 -7.55 -14.95
N ARG A 344 21.43 -6.54 -14.37
CA ARG A 344 20.65 -6.65 -13.15
C ARG A 344 19.26 -7.26 -13.39
N TRP A 345 18.61 -6.87 -14.49
CA TRP A 345 17.28 -7.37 -14.87
C TRP A 345 17.31 -8.78 -15.45
N GLY A 346 18.46 -9.18 -16.01
CA GLY A 346 18.63 -10.35 -16.85
C GLY A 346 18.13 -10.09 -18.28
N ALA A 347 19.04 -10.26 -19.25
CA ALA A 347 18.77 -9.99 -20.67
C ALA A 347 17.54 -10.77 -21.20
N GLU A 348 17.31 -11.99 -20.72
CA GLU A 348 16.15 -12.79 -21.10
C GLU A 348 14.83 -12.14 -20.65
N ASN A 349 14.75 -11.64 -19.40
CA ASN A 349 13.57 -10.98 -18.90
C ASN A 349 13.25 -9.72 -19.71
N LEU A 350 14.26 -8.91 -20.00
CA LEU A 350 14.10 -7.70 -20.82
C LEU A 350 13.60 -8.04 -22.22
N ARG A 351 14.25 -9.04 -22.90
CA ARG A 351 13.83 -9.48 -24.24
C ARG A 351 12.39 -10.03 -24.23
N ARG A 352 12.00 -10.81 -23.23
CA ARG A 352 10.64 -11.34 -23.09
C ARG A 352 9.60 -10.20 -22.99
N VAL A 353 9.85 -9.19 -22.19
CA VAL A 353 8.96 -8.03 -22.07
C VAL A 353 8.91 -7.24 -23.37
N GLN A 354 10.07 -6.96 -24.00
CA GLN A 354 10.14 -6.26 -25.29
C GLN A 354 9.41 -7.02 -26.40
N ALA A 355 9.54 -8.33 -26.45
CA ALA A 355 8.84 -9.18 -27.43
C ALA A 355 7.32 -9.12 -27.23
N ALA A 356 6.84 -9.14 -25.95
CA ALA A 356 5.42 -9.00 -25.66
C ALA A 356 4.89 -7.60 -26.06
N ILE A 357 5.67 -6.54 -25.86
CA ILE A 357 5.32 -5.18 -26.29
C ILE A 357 5.21 -5.12 -27.82
N LYS A 358 6.21 -5.65 -28.55
CA LYS A 358 6.17 -5.70 -30.02
C LYS A 358 4.96 -6.45 -30.56
N ALA A 359 4.68 -7.63 -29.98
CA ALA A 359 3.51 -8.41 -30.37
C ALA A 359 2.19 -7.65 -30.14
N LEU A 360 2.07 -6.94 -29.02
CA LEU A 360 0.88 -6.14 -28.71
C LEU A 360 0.70 -4.94 -29.66
N ARG A 361 1.82 -4.33 -30.10
CA ARG A 361 1.83 -3.21 -31.05
C ARG A 361 1.69 -3.63 -32.52
N GLY A 362 1.67 -4.94 -32.80
CA GLY A 362 1.62 -5.47 -34.18
C GLY A 362 2.91 -5.25 -34.97
N GLN A 363 4.05 -5.24 -34.29
CA GLN A 363 5.40 -4.99 -34.87
C GLN A 363 6.25 -6.26 -34.93
#